data_9642ff39c3f414a15a36914f68eccda6
#
_entry.id   9642ff39c3f414a15a36914f68eccda6
#
_cell.length_a   1.000
_cell.length_b   1.000
_cell.length_c   1.000
_cell.angle_alpha   90.00
_cell.angle_beta   90.00
_cell.angle_gamma   90.00
#
_symmetry.space_group_name_H-M   'P 1'
#
loop_
_entity.id
_entity.type
_entity.pdbx_description
1 polymer ?
#
loop_
_entity_poly.entity_id
_entity_poly.type
_entity_poly.pdbx_seq_one_letter_code
_entity_poly.pdbx_strand_id
1 'polypeptide(L)'
;MDAKRVRAPSKFAWWFQRQRATAGRAAPRNMSTTRAVWLFVAALTAIRFSLLTTTDLSFDEAHYWMWSERLAPAYFSKGPGIAFAIRASTAVFGANEFGVRFFSPVLAAATSLLLFYFARRLFGATAGLWAVIALNATPIFNIGAVVMTIDALSVFFWVAAMFTFWLAVEKTPSLAWYWPFTGLLIGLGFLCKYTNAFQLISVLAVLALVPRLRREFKRPGVYLLIGMFVLCTIPPILWNAQHAWITLAHLRSRGNLDRGFGFHPAEVLSFLGQHFIVYSPLLFLALVWGVIGSWRRINQQFKILFLMWFGLPVFVFYLLLSVNKSAAPNWDALAFFGFGLVATYFWWERVQMSVLLRISASVAVVVGLIMSVVALDTDVLRVAGYQLPRSDPSDRMRGWKSATQGLEKMRNDLEAQLGEKLFLIADARDRASEISFYLRDKRVEGPGHPPAYIPESQDMVNQFSFWPRYDQFVELKPGMQRPDAEIYTEENGINLFVGRDALFIRAGEKERVPRNVEAAFQSTEPVGTIEVSRYGKVIRIWKVFLCRSYRTLPL
;
A
#
# COMPACT_ATOMS: atom_id res chain seq x y z
N MET A 1 -5.40 -34.87 61.30
CA MET A 1 -4.93 -33.46 61.20
C MET A 1 -4.32 -33.26 59.80
N ASP A 2 -5.19 -32.87 58.84
CA ASP A 2 -4.77 -32.66 57.45
C ASP A 2 -4.43 -31.19 57.24
N ALA A 3 -3.14 -30.91 57.07
CA ALA A 3 -2.66 -29.58 56.70
C ALA A 3 -2.84 -29.35 55.21
N LYS A 4 -3.91 -28.65 54.82
CA LYS A 4 -4.12 -28.15 53.45
C LYS A 4 -2.95 -27.20 53.06
N ARG A 5 -2.06 -27.69 52.20
CA ARG A 5 -1.02 -26.84 51.55
C ARG A 5 -1.76 -25.84 50.63
N VAL A 6 -1.87 -24.60 51.06
CA VAL A 6 -2.28 -23.46 50.23
C VAL A 6 -1.15 -23.22 49.22
N ARG A 7 -1.39 -23.57 47.96
CA ARG A 7 -0.48 -23.23 46.86
C ARG A 7 -0.42 -21.71 46.71
N ALA A 8 0.77 -21.13 46.88
CA ALA A 8 0.98 -19.72 46.59
C ALA A 8 0.53 -19.37 45.17
N PRO A 9 -0.19 -18.26 44.96
CA PRO A 9 -0.65 -17.86 43.64
C PRO A 9 0.55 -17.63 42.73
N SER A 10 0.50 -18.12 41.50
CA SER A 10 1.56 -17.92 40.53
C SER A 10 1.87 -16.43 40.37
N LYS A 11 3.14 -16.07 40.12
CA LYS A 11 3.60 -14.67 39.91
C LYS A 11 2.70 -13.92 38.89
N PHE A 12 2.05 -14.64 37.99
CA PHE A 12 1.09 -14.13 37.01
C PHE A 12 -0.28 -13.76 37.61
N ALA A 13 -0.80 -14.56 38.57
CA ALA A 13 -2.08 -14.26 39.21
C ALA A 13 -1.97 -13.02 40.13
N TRP A 14 -0.82 -12.86 40.82
CA TRP A 14 -0.50 -11.70 41.64
C TRP A 14 -0.45 -10.40 40.80
N TRP A 15 0.07 -10.45 39.56
CA TRP A 15 0.14 -9.30 38.67
C TRP A 15 -1.28 -8.81 38.22
N PHE A 16 -2.21 -9.73 37.93
CA PHE A 16 -3.60 -9.36 37.61
C PHE A 16 -4.36 -8.79 38.80
N GLN A 17 -4.13 -9.30 40.00
CA GLN A 17 -4.70 -8.72 41.21
C GLN A 17 -4.15 -7.31 41.49
N ARG A 18 -2.86 -7.09 41.25
CA ARG A 18 -2.24 -5.77 41.39
C ARG A 18 -2.74 -4.79 40.32
N GLN A 19 -2.95 -5.22 39.10
CA GLN A 19 -3.57 -4.39 38.06
C GLN A 19 -5.04 -4.05 38.36
N ARG A 20 -5.81 -4.96 38.94
CA ARG A 20 -7.18 -4.65 39.42
C ARG A 20 -7.17 -3.67 40.59
N ALA A 21 -6.22 -3.78 41.49
CA ALA A 21 -6.06 -2.87 42.63
C ALA A 21 -5.60 -1.47 42.19
N THR A 22 -4.78 -1.37 41.14
CA THR A 22 -4.38 -0.08 40.56
C THR A 22 -5.41 0.52 39.61
N ALA A 23 -6.25 -0.31 38.97
CA ALA A 23 -7.37 0.17 38.15
C ALA A 23 -8.53 0.77 39.00
N GLY A 24 -8.60 0.41 40.26
CA GLY A 24 -9.58 0.98 41.21
C GLY A 24 -9.23 2.36 41.78
N ARG A 25 -8.00 2.82 41.65
CA ARG A 25 -7.62 4.23 41.87
C ARG A 25 -7.83 4.93 40.52
N ALA A 26 -8.95 5.64 40.37
CA ALA A 26 -9.17 6.55 39.26
C ALA A 26 -7.96 7.49 39.16
N ALA A 27 -7.02 7.17 38.25
CA ALA A 27 -5.98 8.10 37.86
C ALA A 27 -6.68 9.41 37.48
N PRO A 28 -6.20 10.59 37.89
CA PRO A 28 -6.80 11.84 37.51
C PRO A 28 -7.04 11.80 35.99
N ARG A 29 -8.27 12.08 35.58
CA ARG A 29 -8.68 12.05 34.17
C ARG A 29 -7.68 12.90 33.40
N ASN A 30 -6.68 12.30 32.74
CA ASN A 30 -5.76 12.97 31.84
C ASN A 30 -6.50 13.42 30.58
N MET A 31 -7.58 14.21 30.77
CA MET A 31 -8.32 14.87 29.71
C MET A 31 -7.40 15.77 28.87
N SER A 32 -6.36 16.36 29.49
CA SER A 32 -5.36 17.17 28.80
C SER A 32 -4.56 16.37 27.76
N THR A 33 -4.03 15.19 28.11
CA THR A 33 -3.24 14.37 27.16
C THR A 33 -4.11 13.85 26.00
N THR A 34 -5.32 13.41 26.27
CA THR A 34 -6.24 12.96 25.22
C THR A 34 -6.61 14.10 24.27
N ARG A 35 -6.91 15.28 24.81
CA ARG A 35 -7.16 16.48 23.99
C ARG A 35 -5.94 16.86 23.16
N ALA A 36 -4.74 16.80 23.74
CA ALA A 36 -3.50 17.09 23.02
C ALA A 36 -3.30 16.12 21.83
N VAL A 37 -3.58 14.84 21.99
CA VAL A 37 -3.50 13.87 20.87
C VAL A 37 -4.52 14.19 19.79
N TRP A 38 -5.78 14.50 20.14
CA TRP A 38 -6.79 14.84 19.15
C TRP A 38 -6.42 16.11 18.38
N LEU A 39 -5.94 17.16 19.06
CA LEU A 39 -5.49 18.40 18.44
C LEU A 39 -4.28 18.16 17.52
N PHE A 40 -3.29 17.38 17.98
CA PHE A 40 -2.12 17.02 17.19
C PHE A 40 -2.51 16.25 15.92
N VAL A 41 -3.35 15.23 16.04
CA VAL A 41 -3.81 14.43 14.90
C VAL A 41 -4.66 15.28 13.96
N ALA A 42 -5.56 16.14 14.48
CA ALA A 42 -6.37 17.04 13.66
C ALA A 42 -5.51 18.04 12.88
N ALA A 43 -4.52 18.67 13.53
CA ALA A 43 -3.60 19.59 12.88
C ALA A 43 -2.79 18.91 11.75
N LEU A 44 -2.22 17.73 12.03
CA LEU A 44 -1.51 16.96 11.00
C LEU A 44 -2.44 16.56 9.84
N THR A 45 -3.68 16.18 10.14
CA THR A 45 -4.66 15.80 9.12
C THR A 45 -5.00 16.98 8.22
N ALA A 46 -5.20 18.18 8.80
CA ALA A 46 -5.42 19.40 8.04
C ALA A 46 -4.23 19.72 7.12
N ILE A 47 -2.99 19.63 7.64
CA ILE A 47 -1.78 19.80 6.83
C ILE A 47 -1.73 18.77 5.68
N ARG A 48 -2.02 17.50 5.95
CA ARG A 48 -2.02 16.45 4.93
C ARG A 48 -3.05 16.68 3.85
N PHE A 49 -4.24 17.14 4.21
CA PHE A 49 -5.26 17.52 3.23
C PHE A 49 -4.81 18.66 2.31
N SER A 50 -4.10 19.65 2.81
CA SER A 50 -3.57 20.74 1.97
C SER A 50 -2.47 20.28 0.99
N LEU A 51 -1.85 19.12 1.25
CA LEU A 51 -0.81 18.55 0.39
C LEU A 51 -1.34 17.62 -0.71
N LEU A 52 -2.62 17.21 -0.69
CA LEU A 52 -3.13 16.20 -1.61
C LEU A 52 -3.07 16.56 -3.09
N THR A 53 -3.10 17.86 -3.41
CA THR A 53 -3.12 18.38 -4.78
C THR A 53 -1.82 19.07 -5.19
N THR A 54 -0.78 19.03 -4.36
CA THR A 54 0.50 19.70 -4.63
C THR A 54 1.39 18.95 -5.61
N THR A 55 1.09 17.68 -5.84
CA THR A 55 1.82 16.81 -6.77
C THR A 55 0.84 16.05 -7.65
N ASP A 56 1.29 15.68 -8.85
CA ASP A 56 0.57 14.72 -9.69
C ASP A 56 0.43 13.38 -8.96
N LEU A 57 -0.45 12.50 -9.42
CA LEU A 57 -0.52 11.13 -8.91
C LEU A 57 0.80 10.40 -9.15
N SER A 58 1.10 9.45 -8.29
CA SER A 58 2.08 8.42 -8.62
C SER A 58 1.45 7.41 -9.59
N PHE A 59 2.28 6.75 -10.38
CA PHE A 59 1.80 5.76 -11.35
C PHE A 59 0.97 4.62 -10.71
N ASP A 60 1.25 4.26 -9.46
CA ASP A 60 0.44 3.27 -8.74
C ASP A 60 -0.94 3.86 -8.39
N GLU A 61 -1.05 5.13 -7.97
CA GLU A 61 -2.33 5.78 -7.70
C GLU A 61 -3.19 5.88 -8.96
N ALA A 62 -2.60 6.31 -10.08
CA ALA A 62 -3.29 6.36 -11.37
C ALA A 62 -3.76 4.97 -11.82
N HIS A 63 -2.95 3.93 -11.59
CA HIS A 63 -3.31 2.55 -11.89
C HIS A 63 -4.44 2.03 -11.00
N TYR A 64 -4.43 2.33 -9.69
CA TYR A 64 -5.52 1.98 -8.78
C TYR A 64 -6.80 2.75 -9.07
N TRP A 65 -6.70 3.98 -9.56
CA TRP A 65 -7.86 4.70 -10.07
C TRP A 65 -8.47 3.99 -11.28
N MET A 66 -7.68 3.51 -12.23
CA MET A 66 -8.20 2.71 -13.34
C MET A 66 -8.91 1.44 -12.88
N TRP A 67 -8.45 0.81 -11.79
CA TRP A 67 -9.16 -0.31 -11.18
C TRP A 67 -10.49 0.13 -10.58
N SER A 68 -10.55 1.31 -9.98
CA SER A 68 -11.78 1.86 -9.39
C SER A 68 -12.88 2.13 -10.42
N GLU A 69 -12.50 2.38 -11.65
CA GLU A 69 -13.44 2.50 -12.77
C GLU A 69 -13.96 1.13 -13.28
N ARG A 70 -13.33 0.03 -12.89
CA ARG A 70 -13.62 -1.36 -13.31
C ARG A 70 -13.55 -2.28 -12.09
N LEU A 71 -14.55 -2.16 -11.20
CA LEU A 71 -14.57 -2.91 -9.95
C LEU A 71 -14.63 -4.42 -10.21
N ALA A 72 -13.75 -5.16 -9.54
CA ALA A 72 -13.65 -6.60 -9.61
C ALA A 72 -13.36 -7.20 -8.23
N PRO A 73 -13.63 -8.49 -7.99
CA PRO A 73 -13.35 -9.15 -6.71
C PRO A 73 -11.86 -9.29 -6.39
N ALA A 74 -10.99 -9.22 -7.38
CA ALA A 74 -9.53 -9.15 -7.27
C ALA A 74 -8.93 -8.58 -8.55
N TYR A 75 -7.63 -8.32 -8.52
CA TYR A 75 -6.86 -7.80 -9.64
C TYR A 75 -5.57 -8.60 -9.81
N PHE A 76 -4.89 -8.43 -10.94
CA PHE A 76 -3.65 -9.14 -11.27
C PHE A 76 -2.68 -9.33 -10.10
N SER A 77 -2.49 -8.33 -9.26
CA SER A 77 -1.46 -8.35 -8.22
C SER A 77 -1.97 -8.10 -6.80
N LYS A 78 -3.24 -7.72 -6.61
CA LYS A 78 -3.77 -7.24 -5.32
C LYS A 78 -5.24 -7.60 -5.14
N GLY A 79 -5.70 -7.49 -3.88
CA GLY A 79 -7.12 -7.54 -3.56
C GLY A 79 -7.86 -6.24 -3.94
N PRO A 80 -9.20 -6.24 -3.82
CA PRO A 80 -10.06 -5.17 -4.34
C PRO A 80 -10.12 -3.91 -3.47
N GLY A 81 -9.67 -3.96 -2.21
CA GLY A 81 -9.93 -2.92 -1.22
C GLY A 81 -9.54 -1.50 -1.65
N ILE A 82 -8.39 -1.36 -2.34
CA ILE A 82 -7.92 -0.05 -2.82
C ILE A 82 -8.84 0.53 -3.90
N ALA A 83 -9.33 -0.29 -4.84
CA ALA A 83 -10.21 0.14 -5.90
C ALA A 83 -11.56 0.62 -5.36
N PHE A 84 -12.15 -0.13 -4.42
CA PHE A 84 -13.39 0.27 -3.76
C PHE A 84 -13.25 1.56 -2.96
N ALA A 85 -12.13 1.75 -2.24
CA ALA A 85 -11.87 2.99 -1.51
C ALA A 85 -11.75 4.20 -2.44
N ILE A 86 -10.97 4.08 -3.52
CA ILE A 86 -10.83 5.16 -4.51
C ILE A 86 -12.17 5.43 -5.21
N ARG A 87 -12.93 4.39 -5.59
CA ARG A 87 -14.26 4.57 -6.19
C ARG A 87 -15.20 5.35 -5.29
N ALA A 88 -15.23 5.01 -3.99
CA ALA A 88 -16.08 5.70 -3.02
C ALA A 88 -15.72 7.18 -2.87
N SER A 89 -14.42 7.52 -2.80
CA SER A 89 -13.99 8.91 -2.68
C SER A 89 -14.13 9.70 -3.98
N THR A 90 -13.80 9.11 -5.13
CA THR A 90 -13.94 9.81 -6.43
C THR A 90 -15.38 10.01 -6.84
N ALA A 91 -16.31 9.16 -6.38
CA ALA A 91 -17.74 9.36 -6.58
C ALA A 91 -18.28 10.63 -5.88
N VAL A 92 -17.62 11.06 -4.78
CA VAL A 92 -18.01 12.24 -4.00
C VAL A 92 -17.20 13.49 -4.43
N PHE A 93 -15.89 13.34 -4.61
CA PHE A 93 -14.96 14.45 -4.82
C PHE A 93 -14.48 14.59 -6.27
N GLY A 94 -14.93 13.72 -7.16
CA GLY A 94 -14.51 13.68 -8.56
C GLY A 94 -13.18 12.94 -8.79
N ALA A 95 -12.92 12.58 -10.05
CA ALA A 95 -11.71 11.91 -10.49
C ALA A 95 -10.56 12.93 -10.65
N ASN A 96 -10.00 13.36 -9.54
CA ASN A 96 -8.87 14.27 -9.40
C ASN A 96 -7.94 13.79 -8.28
N GLU A 97 -6.80 14.45 -8.10
CA GLU A 97 -5.79 14.08 -7.11
C GLU A 97 -6.36 14.05 -5.69
N PHE A 98 -7.20 15.03 -5.33
CA PHE A 98 -7.88 15.09 -4.03
C PHE A 98 -8.82 13.89 -3.84
N GLY A 99 -9.67 13.59 -4.84
CA GLY A 99 -10.61 12.47 -4.78
C GLY A 99 -9.90 11.12 -4.64
N VAL A 100 -8.82 10.89 -5.38
CA VAL A 100 -8.03 9.65 -5.28
C VAL A 100 -7.38 9.50 -3.90
N ARG A 101 -6.84 10.59 -3.34
CA ARG A 101 -6.04 10.59 -2.10
C ARG A 101 -6.85 10.80 -0.81
N PHE A 102 -8.13 11.13 -0.91
CA PHE A 102 -8.96 11.55 0.24
C PHE A 102 -8.84 10.63 1.45
N PHE A 103 -8.87 9.32 1.24
CA PHE A 103 -8.82 8.38 2.37
C PHE A 103 -7.44 8.26 3.02
N SER A 104 -6.33 8.66 2.39
CA SER A 104 -4.99 8.54 2.98
C SER A 104 -4.85 9.31 4.30
N PRO A 105 -5.13 10.62 4.39
CA PRO A 105 -5.07 11.35 5.66
C PRO A 105 -6.13 10.90 6.67
N VAL A 106 -7.32 10.48 6.21
CA VAL A 106 -8.37 9.95 7.09
C VAL A 106 -7.93 8.67 7.78
N LEU A 107 -7.37 7.72 7.02
CA LEU A 107 -6.87 6.45 7.54
C LEU A 107 -5.65 6.64 8.44
N ALA A 108 -4.77 7.58 8.11
CA ALA A 108 -3.63 7.92 8.96
C ALA A 108 -4.06 8.52 10.31
N ALA A 109 -5.07 9.39 10.30
CA ALA A 109 -5.67 9.91 11.52
C ALA A 109 -6.32 8.81 12.36
N ALA A 110 -7.14 7.97 11.73
CA ALA A 110 -7.81 6.85 12.39
C ALA A 110 -6.79 5.86 12.98
N THR A 111 -5.73 5.52 12.23
CA THR A 111 -4.63 4.66 12.70
C THR A 111 -3.91 5.28 13.89
N SER A 112 -3.61 6.58 13.86
CA SER A 112 -2.95 7.29 14.96
C SER A 112 -3.81 7.27 16.23
N LEU A 113 -5.12 7.51 16.10
CA LEU A 113 -6.06 7.45 17.23
C LEU A 113 -6.24 6.03 17.77
N LEU A 114 -6.37 5.03 16.90
CA LEU A 114 -6.41 3.61 17.34
C LEU A 114 -5.14 3.23 18.09
N LEU A 115 -3.98 3.60 17.57
CA LEU A 115 -2.68 3.35 18.20
C LEU A 115 -2.60 4.03 19.57
N PHE A 116 -3.08 5.29 19.68
CA PHE A 116 -3.16 6.01 20.94
C PHE A 116 -4.01 5.26 21.97
N TYR A 117 -5.23 4.89 21.61
CA TYR A 117 -6.14 4.21 22.55
C TYR A 117 -5.61 2.83 22.95
N PHE A 118 -4.98 2.13 22.03
CA PHE A 118 -4.34 0.85 22.33
C PHE A 118 -3.13 1.02 23.26
N ALA A 119 -2.19 1.91 22.92
CA ALA A 119 -1.03 2.20 23.76
C ALA A 119 -1.43 2.74 25.15
N ARG A 120 -2.44 3.62 25.20
CA ARG A 120 -3.01 4.12 26.45
C ARG A 120 -3.53 2.99 27.34
N ARG A 121 -4.18 1.98 26.76
CA ARG A 121 -4.67 0.82 27.50
C ARG A 121 -3.55 -0.06 28.04
N LEU A 122 -2.47 -0.19 27.28
CA LEU A 122 -1.31 -1.02 27.64
C LEU A 122 -0.35 -0.33 28.63
N PHE A 123 -0.10 0.96 28.46
CA PHE A 123 1.03 1.67 29.04
C PHE A 123 0.68 3.03 29.66
N GLY A 124 -0.56 3.50 29.50
CA GLY A 124 -1.00 4.80 29.99
C GLY A 124 -1.02 5.90 28.89
N ALA A 125 -1.68 7.02 29.20
CA ALA A 125 -1.98 8.06 28.22
C ALA A 125 -0.72 8.76 27.67
N THR A 126 0.27 9.01 28.50
CA THR A 126 1.49 9.71 28.09
C THR A 126 2.36 8.82 27.18
N ALA A 127 2.48 7.52 27.49
CA ALA A 127 3.13 6.56 26.59
C ALA A 127 2.39 6.46 25.24
N GLY A 128 1.05 6.53 25.28
CA GLY A 128 0.22 6.58 24.07
C GLY A 128 0.47 7.82 23.20
N LEU A 129 0.63 9.00 23.81
CA LEU A 129 1.00 10.22 23.12
C LEU A 129 2.36 10.08 22.41
N TRP A 130 3.36 9.54 23.10
CA TRP A 130 4.68 9.32 22.51
C TRP A 130 4.67 8.28 21.39
N ALA A 131 3.84 7.23 21.49
CA ALA A 131 3.64 6.27 20.40
C ALA A 131 3.10 6.96 19.13
N VAL A 132 2.12 7.85 19.28
CA VAL A 132 1.56 8.62 18.15
C VAL A 132 2.58 9.60 17.58
N ILE A 133 3.33 10.31 18.43
CA ILE A 133 4.38 11.23 17.97
C ILE A 133 5.47 10.45 17.21
N ALA A 134 5.97 9.34 17.76
CA ALA A 134 6.99 8.52 17.11
C ALA A 134 6.52 7.99 15.76
N LEU A 135 5.28 7.47 15.66
CA LEU A 135 4.70 7.02 14.39
C LEU A 135 4.66 8.15 13.36
N ASN A 136 4.13 9.33 13.75
CA ASN A 136 3.98 10.48 12.86
C ASN A 136 5.31 11.22 12.60
N ALA A 137 6.40 10.82 13.22
CA ALA A 137 7.75 11.28 12.91
C ALA A 137 8.47 10.36 11.89
N THR A 138 7.86 9.25 11.46
CA THR A 138 8.49 8.37 10.47
C THR A 138 8.15 8.79 9.04
N PRO A 139 9.13 8.94 8.14
CA PRO A 139 8.90 9.31 6.74
C PRO A 139 7.92 8.39 6.01
N ILE A 140 8.07 7.07 6.16
CA ILE A 140 7.20 6.09 5.50
C ILE A 140 5.71 6.27 5.86
N PHE A 141 5.40 6.56 7.13
CA PHE A 141 4.01 6.79 7.55
C PHE A 141 3.46 8.10 7.00
N ASN A 142 4.28 9.15 6.91
CA ASN A 142 3.86 10.44 6.37
C ASN A 142 3.63 10.38 4.85
N ILE A 143 4.47 9.65 4.10
CA ILE A 143 4.22 9.38 2.67
C ILE A 143 2.90 8.64 2.50
N GLY A 144 2.68 7.54 3.23
CA GLY A 144 1.43 6.77 3.18
C GLY A 144 0.20 7.52 3.70
N ALA A 145 0.39 8.64 4.41
CA ALA A 145 -0.70 9.51 4.87
C ALA A 145 -1.12 10.57 3.84
N VAL A 146 -0.41 10.69 2.72
CA VAL A 146 -0.70 11.63 1.62
C VAL A 146 -0.94 10.87 0.31
N VAL A 147 -0.12 9.87 0.02
CA VAL A 147 -0.22 9.05 -1.20
C VAL A 147 -1.16 7.86 -0.96
N MET A 148 -2.14 7.68 -1.84
CA MET A 148 -3.14 6.61 -1.70
C MET A 148 -2.61 5.29 -2.26
N THR A 149 -2.16 4.42 -1.34
CA THR A 149 -1.71 3.07 -1.66
C THR A 149 -2.47 2.02 -0.86
N ILE A 150 -2.29 0.75 -1.24
CA ILE A 150 -2.83 -0.38 -0.47
C ILE A 150 -2.35 -0.38 0.98
N ASP A 151 -1.19 0.25 1.27
CA ASP A 151 -0.60 0.26 2.60
C ASP A 151 -1.42 1.09 3.60
N ALA A 152 -2.00 2.22 3.17
CA ALA A 152 -2.83 3.05 4.05
C ALA A 152 -4.02 2.27 4.65
N LEU A 153 -4.74 1.52 3.81
CA LEU A 153 -5.85 0.66 4.23
C LEU A 153 -5.36 -0.54 5.06
N SER A 154 -4.31 -1.21 4.57
CA SER A 154 -3.74 -2.40 5.22
C SER A 154 -3.29 -2.10 6.65
N VAL A 155 -2.60 -0.99 6.86
CA VAL A 155 -2.11 -0.52 8.16
C VAL A 155 -3.26 -0.24 9.12
N PHE A 156 -4.29 0.47 8.66
CA PHE A 156 -5.48 0.74 9.47
C PHE A 156 -6.12 -0.55 9.97
N PHE A 157 -6.40 -1.49 9.07
CA PHE A 157 -7.00 -2.77 9.43
C PHE A 157 -6.09 -3.62 10.32
N TRP A 158 -4.78 -3.56 10.10
CA TRP A 158 -3.81 -4.25 10.95
C TRP A 158 -3.88 -3.78 12.39
N VAL A 159 -3.83 -2.47 12.63
CA VAL A 159 -3.86 -1.89 13.98
C VAL A 159 -5.24 -2.12 14.62
N ALA A 160 -6.32 -1.98 13.85
CA ALA A 160 -7.67 -2.24 14.34
C ALA A 160 -7.87 -3.71 14.76
N ALA A 161 -7.41 -4.67 13.94
CA ALA A 161 -7.49 -6.09 14.26
C ALA A 161 -6.60 -6.47 15.47
N MET A 162 -5.39 -5.92 15.55
CA MET A 162 -4.50 -6.13 16.70
C MET A 162 -5.13 -5.62 17.99
N PHE A 163 -5.76 -4.45 17.97
CA PHE A 163 -6.42 -3.89 19.15
C PHE A 163 -7.68 -4.67 19.53
N THR A 164 -8.53 -5.04 18.56
CA THR A 164 -9.76 -5.83 18.84
C THR A 164 -9.43 -7.23 19.33
N PHE A 165 -8.37 -7.87 18.80
CA PHE A 165 -7.91 -9.15 19.34
C PHE A 165 -7.38 -9.02 20.78
N TRP A 166 -6.67 -7.92 21.10
CA TRP A 166 -6.33 -7.65 22.51
C TRP A 166 -7.57 -7.60 23.40
N LEU A 167 -8.63 -6.89 22.96
CA LEU A 167 -9.89 -6.81 23.71
C LEU A 167 -10.59 -8.18 23.84
N ALA A 168 -10.50 -9.02 22.80
CA ALA A 168 -11.05 -10.37 22.83
C ALA A 168 -10.37 -11.26 23.88
N VAL A 169 -9.04 -11.20 24.00
CA VAL A 169 -8.29 -12.04 24.98
C VAL A 169 -8.25 -11.46 26.38
N GLU A 170 -8.53 -10.16 26.54
CA GLU A 170 -8.61 -9.49 27.84
C GLU A 170 -9.96 -9.68 28.50
N LYS A 171 -11.04 -9.60 27.72
CA LYS A 171 -12.41 -9.78 28.21
C LYS A 171 -12.85 -11.23 28.02
N THR A 172 -12.99 -11.96 29.10
CA THR A 172 -13.71 -13.23 29.10
C THR A 172 -15.17 -13.00 29.51
N PRO A 173 -16.13 -13.49 28.75
CA PRO A 173 -16.30 -14.80 28.14
C PRO A 173 -16.09 -14.81 26.60
N SER A 174 -15.87 -16.02 26.08
CA SER A 174 -15.45 -16.36 24.73
C SER A 174 -16.44 -16.03 23.58
N LEU A 175 -17.65 -15.59 23.88
CA LEU A 175 -18.67 -15.20 22.91
C LEU A 175 -18.73 -13.68 22.70
N ALA A 176 -17.73 -12.93 23.18
CA ALA A 176 -17.67 -11.51 22.90
C ALA A 176 -17.55 -11.29 21.37
N TRP A 177 -18.31 -10.36 20.83
CA TRP A 177 -18.32 -9.95 19.42
C TRP A 177 -16.93 -9.55 18.89
N TYR A 178 -15.97 -9.30 19.77
CA TYR A 178 -14.59 -9.00 19.40
C TYR A 178 -13.91 -10.10 18.57
N TRP A 179 -14.28 -11.37 18.75
CA TRP A 179 -13.70 -12.48 17.99
C TRP A 179 -14.08 -12.43 16.51
N PRO A 180 -15.37 -12.50 16.13
CA PRO A 180 -15.75 -12.39 14.73
C PRO A 180 -15.37 -11.04 14.13
N PHE A 181 -15.44 -9.95 14.91
CA PHE A 181 -15.04 -8.64 14.43
C PHE A 181 -13.53 -8.55 14.15
N THR A 182 -12.67 -9.19 14.94
CA THR A 182 -11.24 -9.32 14.64
C THR A 182 -11.03 -10.06 13.32
N GLY A 183 -11.75 -11.17 13.10
CA GLY A 183 -11.71 -11.92 11.84
C GLY A 183 -12.12 -11.09 10.64
N LEU A 184 -13.20 -10.31 10.78
CA LEU A 184 -13.64 -9.35 9.76
C LEU A 184 -12.56 -8.32 9.44
N LEU A 185 -11.93 -7.72 10.45
CA LEU A 185 -10.88 -6.72 10.24
C LEU A 185 -9.63 -7.31 9.58
N ILE A 186 -9.22 -8.54 9.95
CA ILE A 186 -8.12 -9.25 9.27
C ILE A 186 -8.51 -9.52 7.81
N GLY A 187 -9.75 -9.95 7.57
CA GLY A 187 -10.29 -10.22 6.23
C GLY A 187 -10.33 -8.96 5.35
N LEU A 188 -10.85 -7.86 5.85
CA LEU A 188 -10.86 -6.57 5.16
C LEU A 188 -9.43 -6.07 4.88
N GLY A 189 -8.52 -6.24 5.84
CA GLY A 189 -7.10 -5.98 5.64
C GLY A 189 -6.49 -6.86 4.53
N PHE A 190 -6.83 -8.14 4.49
CA PHE A 190 -6.40 -9.07 3.43
C PHE A 190 -6.91 -8.63 2.05
N LEU A 191 -8.13 -8.16 1.94
CA LEU A 191 -8.67 -7.60 0.70
C LEU A 191 -7.91 -6.34 0.23
N CYS A 192 -7.19 -5.66 1.12
CA CYS A 192 -6.31 -4.54 0.77
C CYS A 192 -4.89 -5.02 0.45
N LYS A 193 -4.32 -5.85 1.32
CA LYS A 193 -2.96 -6.40 1.18
C LYS A 193 -2.90 -7.80 1.80
N TYR A 194 -2.52 -8.79 1.02
CA TYR A 194 -2.51 -10.19 1.43
C TYR A 194 -1.63 -10.47 2.67
N THR A 195 -0.63 -9.62 2.92
CA THR A 195 0.23 -9.68 4.12
C THR A 195 -0.58 -9.61 5.44
N ASN A 196 -1.80 -9.03 5.44
CA ASN A 196 -2.64 -9.01 6.64
C ASN A 196 -3.01 -10.42 7.16
N ALA A 197 -2.96 -11.46 6.31
CA ALA A 197 -3.18 -12.85 6.74
C ALA A 197 -2.16 -13.34 7.78
N PHE A 198 -0.96 -12.74 7.84
CA PHE A 198 0.02 -13.06 8.88
C PHE A 198 -0.49 -12.82 10.31
N GLN A 199 -1.52 -11.99 10.47
CA GLN A 199 -2.16 -11.81 11.78
C GLN A 199 -2.80 -13.11 12.31
N LEU A 200 -3.22 -14.03 11.44
CA LEU A 200 -3.72 -15.34 11.89
C LEU A 200 -2.61 -16.13 12.57
N ILE A 201 -1.38 -16.08 12.04
CA ILE A 201 -0.20 -16.70 12.67
C ILE A 201 0.05 -16.05 14.03
N SER A 202 -0.03 -14.73 14.10
CA SER A 202 0.12 -13.97 15.35
C SER A 202 -0.93 -14.35 16.39
N VAL A 203 -2.20 -14.42 15.97
CA VAL A 203 -3.33 -14.86 16.82
C VAL A 203 -3.09 -16.27 17.35
N LEU A 204 -2.82 -17.22 16.48
CA LEU A 204 -2.61 -18.63 16.86
C LEU A 204 -1.39 -18.78 17.78
N ALA A 205 -0.29 -18.07 17.49
CA ALA A 205 0.90 -18.10 18.34
C ALA A 205 0.61 -17.55 19.74
N VAL A 206 -0.07 -16.40 19.86
CA VAL A 206 -0.44 -15.83 21.17
C VAL A 206 -1.33 -16.80 21.95
N LEU A 207 -2.30 -17.44 21.30
CA LEU A 207 -3.19 -18.40 21.96
C LEU A 207 -2.45 -19.67 22.41
N ALA A 208 -1.52 -20.16 21.60
CA ALA A 208 -0.76 -21.37 21.89
C ALA A 208 0.30 -21.18 22.97
N LEU A 209 1.00 -20.04 22.93
CA LEU A 209 2.12 -19.75 23.83
C LEU A 209 1.68 -19.32 25.23
N VAL A 210 0.49 -18.72 25.35
CA VAL A 210 -0.04 -18.25 26.64
C VAL A 210 -0.93 -19.33 27.28
N PRO A 211 -0.48 -20.05 28.34
CA PRO A 211 -1.21 -21.23 28.87
C PRO A 211 -2.69 -20.97 29.19
N ARG A 212 -3.02 -19.80 29.74
CA ARG A 212 -4.42 -19.43 30.08
C ARG A 212 -5.30 -19.25 28.84
N LEU A 213 -4.73 -18.94 27.67
CA LEU A 213 -5.46 -18.70 26.43
C LEU A 213 -5.63 -19.99 25.60
N ARG A 214 -4.90 -21.06 25.90
CA ARG A 214 -5.05 -22.36 25.18
C ARG A 214 -6.45 -22.91 25.25
N ARG A 215 -7.23 -22.59 26.28
CA ARG A 215 -8.64 -22.97 26.40
C ARG A 215 -9.52 -22.36 25.31
N GLU A 216 -9.11 -21.25 24.70
CA GLU A 216 -9.87 -20.60 23.63
C GLU A 216 -9.94 -21.45 22.36
N PHE A 217 -8.98 -22.38 22.14
CA PHE A 217 -9.08 -23.39 21.08
C PHE A 217 -10.25 -24.36 21.24
N LYS A 218 -10.82 -24.49 22.43
CA LYS A 218 -12.00 -25.31 22.69
C LYS A 218 -13.30 -24.49 22.68
N ARG A 219 -13.26 -23.22 22.31
CA ARG A 219 -14.37 -22.27 22.37
C ARG A 219 -14.68 -21.73 20.96
N PRO A 220 -15.92 -21.34 20.69
CA PRO A 220 -16.34 -20.90 19.35
C PRO A 220 -15.65 -19.62 18.87
N GLY A 221 -15.11 -18.78 19.77
CA GLY A 221 -14.53 -17.48 19.42
C GLY A 221 -13.48 -17.53 18.33
N VAL A 222 -12.49 -18.42 18.46
CA VAL A 222 -11.40 -18.58 17.46
C VAL A 222 -11.96 -19.03 16.11
N TYR A 223 -12.92 -19.95 16.11
CA TYR A 223 -13.53 -20.46 14.88
C TYR A 223 -14.39 -19.41 14.18
N LEU A 224 -15.09 -18.56 14.95
CA LEU A 224 -15.83 -17.41 14.41
C LEU A 224 -14.87 -16.38 13.80
N LEU A 225 -13.71 -16.13 14.43
CA LEU A 225 -12.67 -15.27 13.86
C LEU A 225 -12.18 -15.82 12.53
N ILE A 226 -11.80 -17.10 12.48
CA ILE A 226 -11.33 -17.75 11.26
C ILE A 226 -12.44 -17.77 10.21
N GLY A 227 -13.67 -18.10 10.58
CA GLY A 227 -14.82 -18.12 9.66
C GLY A 227 -15.07 -16.77 8.99
N MET A 228 -15.03 -15.68 9.75
CA MET A 228 -15.20 -14.32 9.20
C MET A 228 -14.03 -13.94 8.27
N PHE A 229 -12.80 -14.31 8.60
CA PHE A 229 -11.67 -14.13 7.71
C PHE A 229 -11.87 -14.90 6.39
N VAL A 230 -12.20 -16.19 6.48
CA VAL A 230 -12.43 -17.06 5.31
C VAL A 230 -13.55 -16.48 4.44
N LEU A 231 -14.65 -16.03 5.03
CA LEU A 231 -15.76 -15.41 4.31
C LEU A 231 -15.29 -14.20 3.45
N CYS A 232 -14.42 -13.35 3.99
CA CYS A 232 -13.86 -12.23 3.25
C CYS A 232 -12.92 -12.68 2.11
N THR A 233 -12.27 -13.84 2.24
CA THR A 233 -11.31 -14.32 1.24
C THR A 233 -11.96 -15.06 0.07
N ILE A 234 -13.24 -15.47 0.19
CA ILE A 234 -13.95 -16.21 -0.87
C ILE A 234 -13.93 -15.48 -2.22
N PRO A 235 -14.34 -14.18 -2.34
CA PRO A 235 -14.40 -13.52 -3.63
C PRO A 235 -13.06 -13.47 -4.37
N PRO A 236 -11.93 -13.04 -3.75
CA PRO A 236 -10.63 -13.05 -4.44
C PRO A 236 -10.10 -14.45 -4.74
N ILE A 237 -10.42 -15.46 -3.95
CA ILE A 237 -10.03 -16.85 -4.22
C ILE A 237 -10.77 -17.37 -5.46
N LEU A 238 -12.09 -17.17 -5.54
CA LEU A 238 -12.88 -17.57 -6.71
C LEU A 238 -12.41 -16.86 -7.97
N TRP A 239 -12.15 -15.56 -7.88
CA TRP A 239 -11.60 -14.81 -9.01
C TRP A 239 -10.25 -15.39 -9.48
N ASN A 240 -9.33 -15.69 -8.56
CA ASN A 240 -8.03 -16.28 -8.91
C ASN A 240 -8.17 -17.66 -9.52
N ALA A 241 -9.11 -18.49 -9.04
CA ALA A 241 -9.39 -19.81 -9.63
C ALA A 241 -9.88 -19.70 -11.07
N GLN A 242 -10.67 -18.67 -11.40
CA GLN A 242 -11.13 -18.38 -12.76
C GLN A 242 -10.05 -17.78 -13.67
N HIS A 243 -8.96 -17.23 -13.09
CA HIS A 243 -7.88 -16.54 -13.80
C HIS A 243 -6.53 -17.24 -13.63
N ALA A 244 -6.51 -18.56 -13.65
CA ALA A 244 -5.31 -19.42 -13.63
C ALA A 244 -4.33 -19.09 -12.47
N TRP A 245 -4.83 -18.63 -11.32
CA TRP A 245 -4.04 -18.27 -10.13
C TRP A 245 -2.96 -17.22 -10.41
N ILE A 246 -3.22 -16.31 -11.35
CA ILE A 246 -2.25 -15.33 -11.84
C ILE A 246 -1.64 -14.46 -10.72
N THR A 247 -2.44 -14.11 -9.70
CA THR A 247 -1.93 -13.33 -8.56
C THR A 247 -0.86 -14.09 -7.79
N LEU A 248 -1.04 -15.41 -7.62
CA LEU A 248 -0.05 -16.26 -6.95
C LEU A 248 1.22 -16.38 -7.79
N ALA A 249 1.08 -16.60 -9.10
CA ALA A 249 2.20 -16.60 -10.04
C ALA A 249 2.98 -15.28 -9.99
N HIS A 250 2.29 -14.14 -10.00
CA HIS A 250 2.89 -12.82 -9.86
C HIS A 250 3.65 -12.65 -8.52
N LEU A 251 3.05 -13.06 -7.40
CA LEU A 251 3.71 -12.97 -6.09
C LEU A 251 4.98 -13.84 -6.03
N ARG A 252 4.94 -15.03 -6.62
CA ARG A 252 6.08 -15.94 -6.72
C ARG A 252 7.22 -15.32 -7.55
N SER A 253 6.89 -14.80 -8.72
CA SER A 253 7.86 -14.11 -9.59
C SER A 253 8.44 -12.86 -8.91
N ARG A 254 7.60 -12.08 -8.21
CA ARG A 254 8.06 -10.90 -7.49
C ARG A 254 9.04 -11.20 -6.37
N GLY A 255 8.92 -12.36 -5.72
CA GLY A 255 9.87 -12.87 -4.74
C GLY A 255 11.09 -13.56 -5.35
N ASN A 256 11.18 -13.63 -6.69
CA ASN A 256 12.20 -14.38 -7.44
C ASN A 256 12.22 -15.90 -7.10
N LEU A 257 11.06 -16.44 -6.68
CA LEU A 257 10.92 -17.83 -6.27
C LEU A 257 10.73 -18.79 -7.45
N ASP A 258 10.49 -18.26 -8.64
CA ASP A 258 10.38 -18.97 -9.93
C ASP A 258 11.75 -19.32 -10.52
N ARG A 259 12.82 -18.57 -10.15
CA ARG A 259 14.20 -18.79 -10.62
C ARG A 259 15.06 -19.62 -9.67
N GLY A 260 14.43 -20.20 -8.64
CA GLY A 260 15.11 -20.96 -7.58
C GLY A 260 15.56 -20.05 -6.42
N PHE A 261 15.97 -20.67 -5.31
CA PHE A 261 16.45 -19.96 -4.14
C PHE A 261 17.96 -19.73 -4.25
N GLY A 262 18.36 -18.47 -4.16
CA GLY A 262 19.77 -18.07 -4.09
C GLY A 262 20.09 -17.45 -2.72
N PHE A 263 21.34 -17.59 -2.28
CA PHE A 263 21.83 -16.94 -1.07
C PHE A 263 22.58 -15.67 -1.42
N HIS A 264 21.96 -14.50 -1.18
CA HIS A 264 22.48 -13.20 -1.53
C HIS A 264 22.56 -12.27 -0.30
N PRO A 265 23.64 -12.32 0.52
CA PRO A 265 23.75 -11.52 1.74
C PRO A 265 23.63 -10.02 1.51
N ALA A 266 24.05 -9.52 0.35
CA ALA A 266 23.93 -8.11 -0.02
C ALA A 266 22.46 -7.64 -0.08
N GLU A 267 21.54 -8.53 -0.48
CA GLU A 267 20.11 -8.22 -0.52
C GLU A 267 19.53 -8.06 0.90
N VAL A 268 20.01 -8.84 1.87
CA VAL A 268 19.65 -8.68 3.29
C VAL A 268 20.14 -7.33 3.82
N LEU A 269 21.38 -6.96 3.51
CA LEU A 269 21.94 -5.66 3.91
C LEU A 269 21.18 -4.51 3.24
N SER A 270 20.83 -4.65 1.97
CA SER A 270 19.99 -3.70 1.25
C SER A 270 18.61 -3.55 1.92
N PHE A 271 17.96 -4.66 2.24
CA PHE A 271 16.67 -4.68 2.95
C PHE A 271 16.75 -3.93 4.29
N LEU A 272 17.72 -4.27 5.14
CA LEU A 272 17.90 -3.61 6.44
C LEU A 272 18.30 -2.14 6.27
N GLY A 273 19.17 -1.83 5.30
CA GLY A 273 19.63 -0.46 5.03
C GLY A 273 18.52 0.48 4.57
N GLN A 274 17.57 0.00 3.78
CA GLN A 274 16.41 0.80 3.35
C GLN A 274 15.56 1.27 4.55
N HIS A 275 15.46 0.48 5.62
CA HIS A 275 14.71 0.85 6.82
C HIS A 275 15.29 2.07 7.54
N PHE A 276 16.62 2.27 7.49
CA PHE A 276 17.23 3.50 8.04
C PHE A 276 16.71 4.76 7.37
N ILE A 277 16.45 4.71 6.06
CA ILE A 277 15.97 5.87 5.30
C ILE A 277 14.48 6.10 5.59
N VAL A 278 13.66 5.05 5.47
CA VAL A 278 12.20 5.21 5.50
C VAL A 278 11.63 5.37 6.91
N TYR A 279 12.34 4.91 7.96
CA TYR A 279 11.94 5.10 9.37
C TYR A 279 12.71 6.22 10.09
N SER A 280 13.64 6.88 9.47
CA SER A 280 14.68 7.74 10.04
C SER A 280 15.74 6.95 10.83
N PRO A 281 17.05 7.23 10.65
CA PRO A 281 18.13 6.46 11.27
C PRO A 281 18.01 6.35 12.78
N LEU A 282 17.75 7.47 13.45
CA LEU A 282 17.68 7.49 14.90
C LEU A 282 16.45 6.77 15.46
N LEU A 283 15.28 6.93 14.80
CA LEU A 283 14.07 6.22 15.20
C LEU A 283 14.19 4.71 14.95
N PHE A 284 14.81 4.31 13.82
CA PHE A 284 15.02 2.90 13.52
C PHE A 284 15.99 2.24 14.51
N LEU A 285 17.12 2.88 14.83
CA LEU A 285 18.04 2.40 15.86
C LEU A 285 17.38 2.30 17.24
N ALA A 286 16.59 3.32 17.62
CA ALA A 286 15.83 3.27 18.86
C ALA A 286 14.80 2.13 18.88
N LEU A 287 14.14 1.87 17.75
CA LEU A 287 13.20 0.76 17.58
C LEU A 287 13.91 -0.58 17.76
N VAL A 288 14.99 -0.82 17.01
CA VAL A 288 15.77 -2.08 17.09
C VAL A 288 16.29 -2.30 18.52
N TRP A 289 16.87 -1.26 19.14
CA TRP A 289 17.35 -1.36 20.51
C TRP A 289 16.23 -1.66 21.50
N GLY A 290 15.07 -1.00 21.35
CA GLY A 290 13.90 -1.21 22.21
C GLY A 290 13.34 -2.64 22.09
N VAL A 291 13.29 -3.19 20.89
CA VAL A 291 12.86 -4.57 20.61
C VAL A 291 13.85 -5.57 21.24
N ILE A 292 15.14 -5.44 20.96
CA ILE A 292 16.19 -6.33 21.51
C ILE A 292 16.22 -6.22 23.04
N GLY A 293 16.20 -5.02 23.59
CA GLY A 293 16.21 -4.77 25.03
C GLY A 293 14.96 -5.28 25.76
N SER A 294 13.86 -5.49 25.05
CA SER A 294 12.63 -6.07 25.59
C SER A 294 12.56 -7.59 25.41
N TRP A 295 13.48 -8.22 24.66
CA TRP A 295 13.42 -9.64 24.32
C TRP A 295 13.29 -10.56 25.54
N ARG A 296 14.09 -10.33 26.57
CA ARG A 296 14.05 -11.11 27.83
C ARG A 296 12.70 -10.99 28.58
N ARG A 297 11.92 -9.95 28.28
CA ARG A 297 10.62 -9.70 28.91
C ARG A 297 9.45 -10.43 28.23
N ILE A 298 9.66 -11.04 27.05
CA ILE A 298 8.62 -11.74 26.30
C ILE A 298 7.94 -12.79 27.18
N ASN A 299 8.70 -13.62 27.87
CA ASN A 299 8.16 -14.67 28.73
C ASN A 299 7.65 -14.18 30.09
N GLN A 300 7.90 -12.91 30.43
CA GLN A 300 7.53 -12.33 31.72
C GLN A 300 6.30 -11.44 31.65
N GLN A 301 6.06 -10.80 30.51
CA GLN A 301 4.99 -9.82 30.34
C GLN A 301 4.14 -10.13 29.11
N PHE A 302 2.88 -10.51 29.37
CA PHE A 302 1.92 -10.85 28.29
C PHE A 302 1.81 -9.76 27.21
N LYS A 303 1.79 -8.47 27.58
CA LYS A 303 1.71 -7.36 26.64
C LYS A 303 2.90 -7.30 25.67
N ILE A 304 4.11 -7.64 26.16
CA ILE A 304 5.31 -7.68 25.31
C ILE A 304 5.25 -8.88 24.37
N LEU A 305 4.91 -10.07 24.87
CA LEU A 305 4.71 -11.26 24.06
C LEU A 305 3.69 -11.00 22.95
N PHE A 306 2.53 -10.44 23.30
CA PHE A 306 1.46 -10.12 22.36
C PHE A 306 1.96 -9.21 21.23
N LEU A 307 2.56 -8.07 21.57
CA LEU A 307 3.04 -7.09 20.58
C LEU A 307 4.17 -7.65 19.71
N MET A 308 5.09 -8.39 20.28
CA MET A 308 6.18 -9.04 19.54
C MET A 308 5.64 -10.04 18.51
N TRP A 309 4.64 -10.84 18.86
CA TRP A 309 4.04 -11.78 17.91
C TRP A 309 3.22 -11.11 16.80
N PHE A 310 2.76 -9.87 16.97
CA PHE A 310 2.18 -9.08 15.89
C PHE A 310 3.23 -8.41 14.98
N GLY A 311 4.51 -8.51 15.30
CA GLY A 311 5.61 -8.08 14.43
C GLY A 311 6.39 -9.24 13.81
N LEU A 312 6.73 -10.25 14.62
CA LEU A 312 7.66 -11.33 14.25
C LEU A 312 7.29 -12.10 12.97
N PRO A 313 6.06 -12.59 12.76
CA PRO A 313 5.77 -13.41 11.57
C PRO A 313 6.01 -12.67 10.26
N VAL A 314 5.58 -11.41 10.17
CA VAL A 314 5.77 -10.57 8.98
C VAL A 314 7.24 -10.24 8.77
N PHE A 315 7.92 -9.77 9.83
CA PHE A 315 9.32 -9.38 9.73
C PHE A 315 10.22 -10.55 9.35
N VAL A 316 10.07 -11.69 10.01
CA VAL A 316 10.87 -12.90 9.74
C VAL A 316 10.62 -13.40 8.33
N PHE A 317 9.37 -13.40 7.85
CA PHE A 317 9.06 -13.80 6.48
C PHE A 317 9.80 -12.93 5.45
N TYR A 318 9.73 -11.60 5.56
CA TYR A 318 10.40 -10.71 4.61
C TYR A 318 11.93 -10.68 4.78
N LEU A 319 12.43 -10.88 5.98
CA LEU A 319 13.87 -11.04 6.22
C LEU A 319 14.38 -12.31 5.51
N LEU A 320 13.68 -13.44 5.63
CA LEU A 320 14.04 -14.69 4.94
C LEU A 320 13.87 -14.56 3.42
N LEU A 321 12.81 -13.89 2.95
CA LEU A 321 12.65 -13.60 1.53
C LEU A 321 13.81 -12.76 0.99
N SER A 322 14.30 -11.81 1.79
CA SER A 322 15.41 -10.92 1.42
C SER A 322 16.75 -11.63 1.30
N VAL A 323 16.88 -12.86 1.79
CA VAL A 323 18.05 -13.72 1.49
C VAL A 323 18.15 -14.04 0.00
N ASN A 324 17.00 -14.13 -0.69
CA ASN A 324 16.93 -14.39 -2.13
C ASN A 324 16.85 -13.10 -2.95
N LYS A 325 16.04 -12.14 -2.50
CA LYS A 325 15.82 -10.85 -3.16
C LYS A 325 15.33 -9.82 -2.15
N SER A 326 15.98 -8.65 -2.11
CA SER A 326 15.61 -7.57 -1.20
C SER A 326 14.13 -7.20 -1.35
N ALA A 327 13.41 -7.31 -0.23
CA ALA A 327 12.04 -6.84 -0.14
C ALA A 327 12.01 -5.30 -0.03
N ALA A 328 10.99 -4.66 -0.60
CA ALA A 328 10.80 -3.23 -0.40
C ALA A 328 10.37 -2.94 1.05
N PRO A 329 10.83 -1.83 1.67
CA PRO A 329 10.64 -1.56 3.10
C PRO A 329 9.18 -1.29 3.50
N ASN A 330 8.26 -1.12 2.56
CA ASN A 330 6.83 -1.06 2.83
C ASN A 330 6.16 -2.44 2.88
N TRP A 331 6.88 -3.52 2.52
CA TRP A 331 6.26 -4.85 2.51
C TRP A 331 6.08 -5.39 3.93
N ASP A 332 7.03 -5.16 4.80
CA ASP A 332 7.01 -5.56 6.21
C ASP A 332 6.58 -4.43 7.17
N ALA A 333 6.14 -3.28 6.66
CA ALA A 333 5.75 -2.13 7.48
C ALA A 333 4.73 -2.45 8.59
N LEU A 334 3.89 -3.46 8.38
CA LEU A 334 2.92 -3.94 9.36
C LEU A 334 3.57 -4.46 10.66
N ALA A 335 4.77 -5.06 10.57
CA ALA A 335 5.51 -5.55 11.73
C ALA A 335 5.86 -4.44 12.72
N PHE A 336 6.10 -3.24 12.19
CA PHE A 336 6.61 -2.12 12.97
C PHE A 336 5.57 -1.48 13.90
N PHE A 337 4.28 -1.80 13.76
CA PHE A 337 3.27 -1.37 14.73
C PHE A 337 3.39 -2.12 16.06
N GLY A 338 3.57 -3.43 16.02
CA GLY A 338 3.85 -4.23 17.21
C GLY A 338 5.19 -3.86 17.84
N PHE A 339 6.25 -3.85 17.05
CA PHE A 339 7.60 -3.49 17.47
C PHE A 339 7.70 -2.04 17.97
N GLY A 340 7.03 -1.11 17.30
CA GLY A 340 6.99 0.30 17.68
C GLY A 340 6.37 0.53 19.06
N LEU A 341 5.29 -0.19 19.38
CA LEU A 341 4.69 -0.13 20.72
C LEU A 341 5.61 -0.74 21.79
N VAL A 342 6.32 -1.83 21.49
CA VAL A 342 7.32 -2.41 22.40
C VAL A 342 8.46 -1.42 22.64
N ALA A 343 9.01 -0.84 21.57
CA ALA A 343 10.09 0.14 21.66
C ALA A 343 9.65 1.40 22.42
N THR A 344 8.45 1.92 22.13
CA THR A 344 7.90 3.08 22.86
C THR A 344 7.79 2.80 24.35
N TYR A 345 7.30 1.63 24.73
CA TYR A 345 7.23 1.25 26.15
C TYR A 345 8.62 1.13 26.79
N PHE A 346 9.58 0.47 26.10
CA PHE A 346 10.95 0.33 26.55
C PHE A 346 11.62 1.67 26.83
N TRP A 347 11.49 2.62 25.91
CA TRP A 347 12.08 3.95 26.04
C TRP A 347 11.32 4.83 27.02
N TRP A 348 9.99 4.73 27.06
CA TRP A 348 9.17 5.47 28.03
C TRP A 348 9.60 5.24 29.48
N GLU A 349 9.89 4.00 29.86
CA GLU A 349 10.39 3.69 31.19
C GLU A 349 11.76 4.35 31.48
N ARG A 350 12.59 4.55 30.47
CA ARG A 350 13.98 5.03 30.61
C ARG A 350 14.14 6.54 30.52
N VAL A 351 13.41 7.17 29.62
CA VAL A 351 13.47 8.63 29.45
C VAL A 351 13.01 9.40 30.69
N GLN A 352 12.22 8.75 31.56
CA GLN A 352 11.83 9.33 32.84
C GLN A 352 12.99 9.41 33.82
N MET A 353 14.01 8.55 33.69
CA MET A 353 15.14 8.43 34.61
C MET A 353 16.36 9.24 34.17
N SER A 354 16.41 9.75 32.94
CA SER A 354 17.58 10.42 32.38
C SER A 354 17.22 11.60 31.49
N VAL A 355 17.77 12.77 31.81
CA VAL A 355 17.62 14.00 30.97
C VAL A 355 18.27 13.78 29.62
N LEU A 356 19.44 13.12 29.54
CA LEU A 356 20.13 12.83 28.30
C LEU A 356 19.26 11.99 27.36
N LEU A 357 18.61 10.94 27.87
CA LEU A 357 17.71 10.09 27.07
C LEU A 357 16.47 10.86 26.58
N ARG A 358 15.95 11.80 27.38
CA ARG A 358 14.87 12.70 26.93
C ARG A 358 15.31 13.56 25.75
N ILE A 359 16.47 14.18 25.85
CA ILE A 359 17.05 14.99 24.77
C ILE A 359 17.26 14.13 23.53
N SER A 360 17.88 12.95 23.66
CA SER A 360 18.12 12.03 22.53
C SER A 360 16.82 11.58 21.85
N ALA A 361 15.77 11.27 22.62
CA ALA A 361 14.46 10.93 22.08
C ALA A 361 13.82 12.11 21.35
N SER A 362 13.94 13.33 21.89
CA SER A 362 13.44 14.54 21.23
C SER A 362 14.19 14.81 19.93
N VAL A 363 15.52 14.67 19.92
CA VAL A 363 16.35 14.80 18.72
C VAL A 363 15.94 13.77 17.66
N ALA A 364 15.73 12.51 18.04
CA ALA A 364 15.29 11.47 17.11
C ALA A 364 13.94 11.80 16.46
N VAL A 365 12.98 12.32 17.22
CA VAL A 365 11.68 12.76 16.72
C VAL A 365 11.84 13.95 15.76
N VAL A 366 12.62 14.96 16.13
CA VAL A 366 12.86 16.16 15.30
C VAL A 366 13.51 15.76 13.97
N VAL A 367 14.56 14.94 14.00
CA VAL A 367 15.23 14.43 12.79
C VAL A 367 14.22 13.65 11.92
N GLY A 368 13.40 12.79 12.53
CA GLY A 368 12.36 12.05 11.81
C GLY A 368 11.31 12.97 11.15
N LEU A 369 10.89 14.03 11.83
CA LEU A 369 9.97 15.04 11.28
C LEU A 369 10.61 15.81 10.12
N ILE A 370 11.85 16.24 10.25
CA ILE A 370 12.59 16.92 9.17
C ILE A 370 12.67 16.00 7.94
N MET A 371 13.07 14.74 8.15
CA MET A 371 13.12 13.75 7.06
C MET A 371 11.74 13.50 6.45
N SER A 372 10.68 13.52 7.24
CA SER A 372 9.30 13.37 6.76
C SER A 372 8.88 14.55 5.87
N VAL A 373 9.23 15.77 6.25
CA VAL A 373 8.95 16.97 5.44
C VAL A 373 9.72 16.89 4.11
N VAL A 374 11.00 16.54 4.14
CA VAL A 374 11.82 16.36 2.93
C VAL A 374 11.28 15.24 2.04
N ALA A 375 10.80 14.13 2.64
CA ALA A 375 10.24 13.01 1.89
C ALA A 375 8.90 13.33 1.22
N LEU A 376 8.10 14.22 1.81
CA LEU A 376 6.84 14.71 1.24
C LEU A 376 7.07 15.73 0.12
N ASP A 377 8.04 16.62 0.30
CA ASP A 377 8.41 17.61 -0.70
C ASP A 377 9.90 17.96 -0.65
N THR A 378 10.65 17.45 -1.63
CA THR A 378 12.09 17.72 -1.75
C THR A 378 12.41 19.18 -2.08
N ASP A 379 11.43 19.99 -2.56
CA ASP A 379 11.65 21.41 -2.85
C ASP A 379 12.02 22.24 -1.60
N VAL A 380 11.68 21.74 -0.42
CA VAL A 380 12.12 22.34 0.85
C VAL A 380 13.65 22.44 0.91
N LEU A 381 14.37 21.47 0.36
CA LEU A 381 15.84 21.51 0.29
C LEU A 381 16.35 22.64 -0.60
N ARG A 382 15.64 22.96 -1.70
CA ARG A 382 15.98 24.11 -2.56
C ARG A 382 15.78 25.45 -1.84
N VAL A 383 14.66 25.57 -1.12
CA VAL A 383 14.42 26.79 -0.31
C VAL A 383 15.53 26.98 0.72
N ALA A 384 16.10 25.88 1.23
CA ALA A 384 17.26 25.88 2.12
C ALA A 384 18.61 26.06 1.39
N GLY A 385 18.62 26.32 0.08
CA GLY A 385 19.84 26.57 -0.72
C GLY A 385 20.56 25.34 -1.26
N TYR A 386 20.00 24.12 -1.07
CA TYR A 386 20.61 22.90 -1.59
C TYR A 386 20.17 22.62 -3.03
N GLN A 387 21.12 22.18 -3.87
CA GLN A 387 20.80 21.67 -5.21
C GLN A 387 20.22 20.26 -5.10
N LEU A 388 19.07 20.03 -5.75
CA LEU A 388 18.48 18.70 -5.82
C LEU A 388 19.34 17.75 -6.67
N PRO A 389 19.46 16.47 -6.28
CA PRO A 389 20.21 15.50 -7.06
C PRO A 389 19.58 15.29 -8.45
N ARG A 390 20.38 14.80 -9.40
CA ARG A 390 19.89 14.52 -10.78
C ARG A 390 18.74 13.51 -10.78
N SER A 391 18.67 12.60 -9.82
CA SER A 391 17.59 11.62 -9.63
C SER A 391 16.80 11.97 -8.36
N ASP A 392 15.93 12.96 -8.44
CA ASP A 392 15.05 13.33 -7.33
C ASP A 392 13.86 12.34 -7.25
N PRO A 393 13.67 11.63 -6.13
CA PRO A 393 12.54 10.71 -5.97
C PRO A 393 11.16 11.37 -6.13
N SER A 394 11.03 12.67 -5.84
CA SER A 394 9.77 13.41 -5.98
C SER A 394 9.37 13.62 -7.46
N ASP A 395 10.31 13.53 -8.40
CA ASP A 395 10.02 13.60 -9.83
C ASP A 395 9.09 12.46 -10.31
N ARG A 396 8.97 11.38 -9.52
CA ARG A 396 8.00 10.29 -9.78
C ARG A 396 6.54 10.75 -9.73
N MET A 397 6.26 11.80 -8.96
CA MET A 397 4.91 12.38 -8.80
C MET A 397 4.81 13.76 -9.42
N ARG A 398 5.56 14.06 -10.49
CA ARG A 398 5.58 15.39 -11.11
C ARG A 398 5.69 15.29 -12.62
N GLY A 399 5.05 16.23 -13.32
CA GLY A 399 5.15 16.38 -14.77
C GLY A 399 4.29 15.42 -15.58
N TRP A 400 3.50 14.54 -14.97
CA TRP A 400 2.59 13.63 -15.66
C TRP A 400 1.43 14.38 -16.32
N LYS A 401 0.82 15.29 -15.57
CA LYS A 401 -0.28 16.13 -16.05
C LYS A 401 0.16 17.00 -17.23
N SER A 402 1.29 17.67 -17.11
CA SER A 402 1.83 18.53 -18.17
C SER A 402 2.20 17.74 -19.42
N ALA A 403 2.85 16.58 -19.26
CA ALA A 403 3.19 15.70 -20.38
C ALA A 403 1.93 15.19 -21.09
N THR A 404 0.89 14.79 -20.36
CA THR A 404 -0.37 14.32 -20.93
C THR A 404 -1.12 15.44 -21.65
N GLN A 405 -1.11 16.67 -21.14
CA GLN A 405 -1.69 17.83 -21.81
C GLN A 405 -0.97 18.14 -23.15
N GLY A 406 0.36 18.02 -23.16
CA GLY A 406 1.15 18.13 -24.40
C GLY A 406 0.80 17.04 -25.41
N LEU A 407 0.62 15.80 -24.95
CA LEU A 407 0.19 14.68 -25.78
C LEU A 407 -1.23 14.92 -26.35
N GLU A 408 -2.16 15.35 -25.53
CA GLU A 408 -3.54 15.62 -25.94
C GLU A 408 -3.61 16.71 -27.01
N LYS A 409 -2.82 17.78 -26.86
CA LYS A 409 -2.71 18.81 -27.90
C LYS A 409 -2.17 18.24 -29.19
N MET A 410 -1.06 17.51 -29.16
CA MET A 410 -0.45 16.88 -30.34
C MET A 410 -1.43 15.90 -31.01
N ARG A 411 -2.16 15.08 -30.25
CA ARG A 411 -3.19 14.20 -30.78
C ARG A 411 -4.27 14.96 -31.50
N ASN A 412 -4.82 16.02 -30.90
CA ASN A 412 -5.90 16.80 -31.50
C ASN A 412 -5.45 17.51 -32.80
N ASP A 413 -4.23 18.03 -32.82
CA ASP A 413 -3.66 18.69 -34.00
C ASP A 413 -3.50 17.67 -35.16
N LEU A 414 -3.01 16.46 -34.85
CA LEU A 414 -2.88 15.38 -35.85
C LEU A 414 -4.24 14.84 -36.32
N GLU A 415 -5.19 14.63 -35.40
CA GLU A 415 -6.56 14.22 -35.78
C GLU A 415 -7.23 15.24 -36.70
N ALA A 416 -7.01 16.53 -36.47
CA ALA A 416 -7.53 17.59 -37.38
C ALA A 416 -6.86 17.56 -38.75
N GLN A 417 -5.57 17.24 -38.84
CA GLN A 417 -4.84 17.12 -40.11
C GLN A 417 -5.22 15.87 -40.90
N LEU A 418 -5.41 14.74 -40.17
CA LEU A 418 -5.69 13.43 -40.81
C LEU A 418 -7.17 13.20 -41.11
N GLY A 419 -8.06 13.93 -40.41
CA GLY A 419 -9.52 13.73 -40.54
C GLY A 419 -10.03 12.49 -39.82
N GLU A 420 -9.20 11.81 -39.02
CA GLU A 420 -9.55 10.57 -38.32
C GLU A 420 -9.13 10.57 -36.87
N LYS A 421 -9.71 9.66 -36.05
CA LYS A 421 -9.45 9.53 -34.64
C LYS A 421 -8.32 8.55 -34.36
N LEU A 422 -7.33 8.99 -33.57
CA LEU A 422 -6.16 8.21 -33.18
C LEU A 422 -6.40 7.55 -31.83
N PHE A 423 -6.07 6.27 -31.68
CA PHE A 423 -6.01 5.62 -30.39
C PHE A 423 -4.59 5.68 -29.80
N LEU A 424 -4.48 5.55 -28.48
CA LEU A 424 -3.23 5.77 -27.76
C LEU A 424 -2.64 4.46 -27.25
N ILE A 425 -1.34 4.25 -27.49
CA ILE A 425 -0.57 3.11 -26.98
C ILE A 425 0.64 3.67 -26.22
N ALA A 426 0.77 3.38 -24.93
CA ALA A 426 1.95 3.73 -24.14
C ALA A 426 2.85 2.51 -23.95
N ASP A 427 4.16 2.70 -23.99
CA ASP A 427 5.17 1.62 -23.92
C ASP A 427 5.19 0.86 -22.57
N ALA A 428 4.48 1.36 -21.54
CA ALA A 428 4.40 0.70 -20.24
C ALA A 428 3.13 1.11 -19.47
N ARG A 429 2.71 0.24 -18.54
CA ARG A 429 1.49 0.40 -17.72
C ARG A 429 1.45 1.70 -16.90
N ASP A 430 2.61 2.17 -16.43
CA ASP A 430 2.74 3.41 -15.66
C ASP A 430 2.31 4.61 -16.49
N ARG A 431 2.83 4.73 -17.73
CA ARG A 431 2.43 5.79 -18.66
C ARG A 431 0.99 5.65 -19.13
N ALA A 432 0.56 4.44 -19.48
CA ALA A 432 -0.83 4.20 -19.88
C ALA A 432 -1.81 4.63 -18.79
N SER A 433 -1.49 4.35 -17.51
CA SER A 433 -2.33 4.73 -16.37
C SER A 433 -2.37 6.23 -16.15
N GLU A 434 -1.22 6.91 -16.19
CA GLU A 434 -1.12 8.36 -16.00
C GLU A 434 -1.77 9.12 -17.15
N ILE A 435 -1.53 8.71 -18.41
CA ILE A 435 -2.20 9.26 -19.57
C ILE A 435 -3.72 9.10 -19.42
N SER A 436 -4.20 7.91 -19.09
CA SER A 436 -5.64 7.64 -18.90
C SER A 436 -6.27 8.50 -17.81
N PHE A 437 -5.53 8.83 -16.75
CA PHE A 437 -6.02 9.69 -15.68
C PHE A 437 -6.07 11.17 -16.10
N TYR A 438 -5.01 11.70 -16.71
CA TYR A 438 -4.84 13.13 -16.98
C TYR A 438 -5.40 13.62 -18.31
N LEU A 439 -5.81 12.73 -19.24
CA LEU A 439 -6.54 13.15 -20.43
C LEU A 439 -7.83 13.89 -20.02
N ARG A 440 -8.07 15.06 -20.60
CA ARG A 440 -9.33 15.81 -20.41
C ARG A 440 -10.48 15.11 -21.12
N ASP A 441 -10.25 14.76 -22.37
CA ASP A 441 -11.10 13.86 -23.13
C ASP A 441 -10.75 12.40 -22.78
N LYS A 442 -11.47 11.85 -21.80
CA LYS A 442 -11.35 10.43 -21.42
C LYS A 442 -12.07 9.51 -22.41
N ARG A 443 -11.88 9.77 -23.69
CA ARG A 443 -12.44 8.94 -24.76
C ARG A 443 -11.98 7.50 -24.62
N VAL A 444 -12.92 6.60 -24.66
CA VAL A 444 -12.72 5.15 -24.72
C VAL A 444 -13.27 4.61 -26.02
N GLU A 445 -12.62 3.60 -26.57
CA GLU A 445 -12.97 3.03 -27.87
C GLU A 445 -14.17 2.04 -27.78
N GLY A 446 -14.58 1.70 -26.57
CA GLY A 446 -15.73 0.84 -26.30
C GLY A 446 -15.94 0.61 -24.81
N PRO A 447 -17.01 -0.10 -24.42
CA PRO A 447 -17.29 -0.40 -23.01
C PRO A 447 -16.13 -1.18 -22.36
N GLY A 448 -15.62 -0.66 -21.25
CA GLY A 448 -14.50 -1.28 -20.52
C GLY A 448 -13.11 -1.05 -21.10
N HIS A 449 -12.98 -0.47 -22.31
CA HIS A 449 -11.66 -0.12 -22.86
C HIS A 449 -10.97 0.96 -22.05
N PRO A 450 -9.64 0.89 -21.88
CA PRO A 450 -8.88 1.98 -21.26
C PRO A 450 -8.71 3.14 -22.25
N PRO A 451 -8.56 4.40 -21.78
CA PRO A 451 -8.27 5.56 -22.65
C PRO A 451 -6.92 5.46 -23.38
N ALA A 452 -5.95 4.75 -22.78
CA ALA A 452 -4.65 4.45 -23.39
C ALA A 452 -4.30 2.98 -23.15
N TYR A 453 -3.82 2.31 -24.18
CA TYR A 453 -3.43 0.90 -24.17
C TYR A 453 -1.96 0.72 -23.84
N ILE A 454 -1.54 -0.54 -23.64
CA ILE A 454 -0.14 -0.98 -23.66
C ILE A 454 0.10 -1.84 -24.92
N PRO A 455 1.37 -2.05 -25.32
CA PRO A 455 1.67 -2.92 -26.47
C PRO A 455 1.14 -4.34 -26.28
N GLU A 456 0.84 -4.96 -27.38
CA GLU A 456 0.39 -6.35 -27.44
C GLU A 456 1.38 -7.31 -26.79
N SER A 457 0.87 -8.32 -26.10
CA SER A 457 1.66 -9.38 -25.45
C SER A 457 0.82 -10.64 -25.32
N GLN A 458 1.42 -11.80 -25.59
CA GLN A 458 0.83 -13.12 -25.27
C GLN A 458 0.76 -13.35 -23.76
N ASP A 459 1.77 -12.84 -23.03
CA ASP A 459 1.86 -13.00 -21.61
C ASP A 459 0.94 -12.03 -20.86
N MET A 460 0.31 -12.51 -19.80
CA MET A 460 -0.43 -11.68 -18.85
C MET A 460 0.54 -10.98 -17.90
N VAL A 461 1.03 -9.80 -18.28
CA VAL A 461 2.10 -9.10 -17.56
C VAL A 461 1.61 -8.13 -16.48
N ASN A 462 0.37 -7.65 -16.59
CA ASN A 462 -0.23 -6.73 -15.63
C ASN A 462 -1.77 -6.65 -15.83
N GLN A 463 -2.45 -5.75 -15.10
CA GLN A 463 -3.91 -5.63 -15.14
C GLN A 463 -4.47 -5.25 -16.50
N PHE A 464 -3.73 -4.54 -17.36
CA PHE A 464 -4.19 -4.23 -18.73
C PHE A 464 -4.46 -5.47 -19.57
N SER A 465 -3.78 -6.58 -19.30
CA SER A 465 -4.01 -7.86 -19.97
C SER A 465 -5.40 -8.45 -19.72
N PHE A 466 -6.15 -7.95 -18.72
CA PHE A 466 -7.51 -8.38 -18.37
C PHE A 466 -8.59 -7.40 -18.79
N TRP A 467 -8.23 -6.30 -19.40
CA TRP A 467 -9.16 -5.33 -19.95
C TRP A 467 -9.27 -5.50 -21.45
N PRO A 468 -10.33 -5.00 -22.09
CA PRO A 468 -10.44 -5.03 -23.55
C PRO A 468 -9.21 -4.38 -24.19
N ARG A 469 -8.64 -5.08 -25.19
CA ARG A 469 -7.40 -4.74 -25.88
C ARG A 469 -7.68 -4.39 -27.33
N TYR A 470 -6.80 -3.63 -27.98
CA TYR A 470 -6.92 -3.28 -29.39
C TYR A 470 -6.55 -4.45 -30.34
N ASP A 471 -5.89 -5.49 -29.84
CA ASP A 471 -5.52 -6.69 -30.60
C ASP A 471 -6.55 -7.84 -30.51
N GLN A 472 -7.68 -7.62 -29.84
CA GLN A 472 -8.72 -8.64 -29.65
C GLN A 472 -9.75 -8.62 -30.77
N PHE A 473 -10.16 -9.84 -31.17
CA PHE A 473 -11.32 -10.03 -32.04
C PHE A 473 -12.59 -10.13 -31.19
N VAL A 474 -13.66 -9.52 -31.66
CA VAL A 474 -14.98 -9.58 -31.03
C VAL A 474 -15.94 -10.31 -31.95
N GLU A 475 -16.76 -11.21 -31.40
CA GLU A 475 -17.84 -11.85 -32.15
C GLU A 475 -18.92 -10.82 -32.49
N LEU A 476 -19.41 -10.88 -33.73
CA LEU A 476 -20.55 -10.06 -34.15
C LEU A 476 -21.81 -10.55 -33.43
N LYS A 477 -22.53 -9.63 -32.81
CA LYS A 477 -23.88 -9.92 -32.32
C LYS A 477 -24.81 -10.23 -33.51
N PRO A 478 -25.74 -11.19 -33.37
CA PRO A 478 -26.75 -11.46 -34.41
C PRO A 478 -27.45 -10.17 -34.83
N GLY A 479 -27.45 -9.88 -36.14
CA GLY A 479 -28.06 -8.68 -36.72
C GLY A 479 -27.14 -7.47 -36.90
N MET A 480 -25.88 -7.49 -36.46
CA MET A 480 -24.89 -6.48 -36.86
C MET A 480 -24.49 -6.68 -38.32
N GLN A 481 -24.57 -5.60 -39.12
CA GLN A 481 -24.00 -5.59 -40.47
C GLN A 481 -22.47 -5.66 -40.38
N ARG A 482 -21.88 -6.53 -41.17
CA ARG A 482 -20.42 -6.66 -41.27
C ARG A 482 -19.88 -5.41 -41.97
N PRO A 483 -18.86 -4.72 -41.40
CA PRO A 483 -18.04 -3.81 -42.18
C PRO A 483 -17.33 -4.58 -43.29
N ASP A 484 -16.93 -3.91 -44.37
CA ASP A 484 -16.42 -4.55 -45.61
C ASP A 484 -15.36 -5.65 -45.37
N ALA A 485 -15.42 -6.65 -46.24
CA ALA A 485 -14.91 -8.02 -46.08
C ALA A 485 -13.39 -8.22 -45.84
N GLU A 486 -12.58 -7.18 -45.90
CA GLU A 486 -11.11 -7.30 -45.75
C GLU A 486 -10.60 -7.27 -44.31
N ILE A 487 -11.48 -7.07 -43.31
CA ILE A 487 -11.11 -6.89 -41.88
C ILE A 487 -11.23 -8.18 -41.08
N TYR A 488 -11.43 -9.31 -41.74
CA TYR A 488 -11.62 -10.61 -41.07
C TYR A 488 -10.32 -11.36 -40.90
N THR A 489 -10.09 -11.80 -39.69
CA THR A 489 -9.29 -12.99 -39.45
C THR A 489 -10.11 -13.95 -38.60
N GLU A 490 -10.00 -15.20 -38.96
CA GLU A 490 -10.44 -16.39 -38.24
C GLU A 490 -11.92 -16.45 -37.84
N GLU A 491 -12.47 -17.38 -38.41
CA GLU A 491 -13.71 -18.09 -38.25
C GLU A 491 -14.97 -17.28 -37.86
N ASN A 492 -14.96 -16.23 -37.03
CA ASN A 492 -16.19 -15.50 -36.66
C ASN A 492 -16.05 -14.14 -35.98
N GLY A 493 -14.88 -13.51 -35.96
CA GLY A 493 -14.64 -12.26 -35.23
C GLY A 493 -14.15 -11.08 -36.09
N ILE A 494 -14.39 -9.84 -35.62
CA ILE A 494 -13.88 -8.60 -36.20
C ILE A 494 -12.96 -7.92 -35.20
N ASN A 495 -11.82 -7.43 -35.67
CA ASN A 495 -11.01 -6.49 -34.89
C ASN A 495 -11.32 -5.06 -35.37
N LEU A 496 -11.95 -4.27 -34.49
CA LEU A 496 -12.38 -2.90 -34.78
C LEU A 496 -11.21 -1.89 -34.92
N PHE A 497 -9.99 -2.30 -34.65
CA PHE A 497 -8.81 -1.46 -34.74
C PHE A 497 -7.99 -1.67 -36.01
N VAL A 498 -8.23 -2.76 -36.73
CA VAL A 498 -7.54 -3.01 -38.01
C VAL A 498 -7.79 -1.88 -39.00
N GLY A 499 -6.72 -1.39 -39.61
CA GLY A 499 -6.72 -0.25 -40.54
C GLY A 499 -6.67 1.12 -39.88
N ARG A 500 -6.85 1.22 -38.55
CA ARG A 500 -6.82 2.51 -37.84
C ARG A 500 -5.38 2.93 -37.47
N ASP A 501 -5.19 4.24 -37.38
CA ASP A 501 -3.96 4.85 -36.95
C ASP A 501 -3.91 5.03 -35.42
N ALA A 502 -2.69 4.98 -34.86
CA ALA A 502 -2.44 5.13 -33.43
C ALA A 502 -1.29 6.11 -33.15
N LEU A 503 -1.29 6.69 -31.96
CA LEU A 503 -0.09 7.32 -31.39
C LEU A 503 0.57 6.36 -30.38
N PHE A 504 1.83 6.05 -30.62
CA PHE A 504 2.65 5.28 -29.69
C PHE A 504 3.56 6.22 -28.89
N ILE A 505 3.48 6.14 -27.56
CA ILE A 505 4.16 7.00 -26.60
C ILE A 505 5.27 6.21 -25.90
N ARG A 506 6.52 6.67 -26.04
CA ARG A 506 7.68 6.01 -25.45
C ARG A 506 8.45 6.96 -24.54
N ALA A 507 8.92 6.44 -23.39
CA ALA A 507 9.80 7.20 -22.50
C ALA A 507 11.23 7.31 -23.06
N GLY A 508 11.83 8.47 -22.81
CA GLY A 508 13.20 8.76 -23.20
C GLY A 508 13.35 9.18 -24.67
N GLU A 509 14.59 9.17 -25.14
CA GLU A 509 14.98 9.73 -26.46
C GLU A 509 15.10 8.67 -27.56
N LYS A 510 14.64 7.43 -27.31
CA LYS A 510 14.77 6.36 -28.30
C LYS A 510 13.99 6.68 -29.58
N GLU A 511 14.65 6.62 -30.70
CA GLU A 511 14.14 7.07 -32.01
C GLU A 511 13.29 6.03 -32.76
N ARG A 512 13.15 4.82 -32.23
CA ARG A 512 12.38 3.75 -32.86
C ARG A 512 11.37 3.15 -31.89
N VAL A 513 10.25 2.70 -32.40
CA VAL A 513 9.30 1.89 -31.66
C VAL A 513 9.86 0.50 -31.36
N PRO A 514 9.32 -0.26 -30.38
CA PRO A 514 9.63 -1.68 -30.20
C PRO A 514 9.29 -2.50 -31.47
N ARG A 515 10.03 -3.59 -31.72
CA ARG A 515 9.83 -4.43 -32.92
C ARG A 515 8.40 -4.99 -33.07
N ASN A 516 7.77 -5.37 -31.97
CA ASN A 516 6.39 -5.85 -31.99
C ASN A 516 5.40 -4.75 -32.43
N VAL A 517 5.60 -3.52 -31.99
CA VAL A 517 4.79 -2.38 -32.43
C VAL A 517 5.08 -2.04 -33.90
N GLU A 518 6.36 -2.05 -34.30
CA GLU A 518 6.74 -1.81 -35.70
C GLU A 518 6.11 -2.84 -36.64
N ALA A 519 6.04 -4.10 -36.26
CA ALA A 519 5.43 -5.17 -37.05
C ALA A 519 3.89 -5.12 -37.05
N ALA A 520 3.27 -4.53 -36.01
CA ALA A 520 1.83 -4.41 -35.87
C ALA A 520 1.20 -3.34 -36.76
N PHE A 521 1.99 -2.45 -37.36
CA PHE A 521 1.51 -1.34 -38.17
C PHE A 521 2.15 -1.35 -39.56
N GLN A 522 1.49 -0.70 -40.53
CA GLN A 522 2.01 -0.58 -41.88
C GLN A 522 3.30 0.26 -41.91
N SER A 523 3.33 1.36 -41.16
CA SER A 523 4.50 2.20 -41.00
C SER A 523 4.49 2.90 -39.64
N THR A 524 5.67 3.30 -39.16
CA THR A 524 5.81 4.07 -37.93
C THR A 524 6.75 5.24 -38.18
N GLU A 525 6.35 6.44 -37.81
CA GLU A 525 7.14 7.66 -38.00
C GLU A 525 7.14 8.52 -36.71
N PRO A 526 8.27 9.12 -36.34
CA PRO A 526 8.32 10.04 -35.21
C PRO A 526 7.59 11.35 -35.57
N VAL A 527 6.64 11.78 -34.74
CA VAL A 527 5.89 13.03 -34.96
C VAL A 527 6.25 14.13 -33.98
N GLY A 528 6.96 13.81 -32.91
CA GLY A 528 7.44 14.84 -32.01
C GLY A 528 7.98 14.29 -30.68
N THR A 529 8.43 15.23 -29.85
CA THR A 529 8.91 14.97 -28.51
C THR A 529 8.20 15.90 -27.53
N ILE A 530 7.75 15.35 -26.41
CA ILE A 530 7.15 16.10 -25.32
C ILE A 530 8.16 16.14 -24.18
N GLU A 531 8.61 17.33 -23.83
CA GLU A 531 9.55 17.54 -22.72
C GLU A 531 8.88 18.33 -21.61
N VAL A 532 9.03 17.83 -20.39
CA VAL A 532 8.60 18.55 -19.18
C VAL A 532 9.82 18.86 -18.35
N SER A 533 10.03 20.15 -18.12
CA SER A 533 11.15 20.66 -17.31
C SER A 533 10.66 21.20 -15.98
N ARG A 534 11.48 21.02 -14.95
CA ARG A 534 11.26 21.58 -13.62
C ARG A 534 12.58 22.21 -13.16
N TYR A 535 12.52 23.51 -12.89
CA TYR A 535 13.69 24.29 -12.46
C TYR A 535 14.90 24.16 -13.41
N GLY A 536 14.65 24.22 -14.71
CA GLY A 536 15.70 24.11 -15.72
C GLY A 536 16.24 22.69 -15.97
N LYS A 537 15.70 21.68 -15.25
CA LYS A 537 16.01 20.26 -15.44
C LYS A 537 14.87 19.55 -16.13
N VAL A 538 15.14 18.82 -17.20
CA VAL A 538 14.15 17.93 -17.83
C VAL A 538 13.88 16.75 -16.90
N ILE A 539 12.62 16.58 -16.49
CA ILE A 539 12.16 15.50 -15.61
C ILE A 539 11.40 14.41 -16.35
N ARG A 540 10.83 14.73 -17.53
CA ARG A 540 10.16 13.77 -18.41
C ARG A 540 10.45 14.07 -19.87
N ILE A 541 10.69 13.00 -20.63
CA ILE A 541 10.82 13.04 -22.08
C ILE A 541 9.95 11.93 -22.63
N TRP A 542 9.01 12.27 -23.50
CA TRP A 542 8.21 11.33 -24.25
C TRP A 542 8.41 11.53 -25.73
N LYS A 543 8.88 10.51 -26.42
CA LYS A 543 8.91 10.45 -27.87
C LYS A 543 7.57 9.91 -28.37
N VAL A 544 6.95 10.59 -29.31
CA VAL A 544 5.65 10.22 -29.85
C VAL A 544 5.82 9.80 -31.31
N PHE A 545 5.20 8.67 -31.66
CA PHE A 545 5.24 8.11 -33.00
C PHE A 545 3.83 7.98 -33.52
N LEU A 546 3.61 8.33 -34.80
CA LEU A 546 2.39 8.01 -35.53
C LEU A 546 2.60 6.63 -36.15
N CYS A 547 1.71 5.71 -35.79
CA CYS A 547 1.68 4.34 -36.29
C CYS A 547 0.50 4.20 -37.23
N ARG A 548 0.74 3.99 -38.53
CA ARG A 548 -0.24 3.96 -39.58
C ARG A 548 -0.82 2.58 -39.81
N SER A 549 -2.11 2.50 -39.97
CA SER A 549 -2.85 1.32 -40.42
C SER A 549 -2.48 0.07 -39.61
N TYR A 550 -3.12 -0.10 -38.46
CA TYR A 550 -2.92 -1.25 -37.58
C TYR A 550 -3.20 -2.56 -38.32
N ARG A 551 -2.31 -3.52 -38.16
CA ARG A 551 -2.42 -4.89 -38.67
C ARG A 551 -2.37 -5.82 -37.47
N THR A 552 -3.18 -6.89 -37.48
CA THR A 552 -3.08 -7.90 -36.43
C THR A 552 -1.74 -8.63 -36.49
N LEU A 553 -1.10 -8.78 -35.34
CA LEU A 553 0.02 -9.71 -35.20
C LEU A 553 -0.52 -11.09 -34.82
N PRO A 554 -0.04 -12.18 -35.46
CA PRO A 554 -0.16 -13.49 -34.87
C PRO A 554 0.73 -13.52 -33.64
N LEU A 555 0.10 -13.47 -32.46
CA LEU A 555 0.78 -13.54 -31.17
C LEU A 555 1.15 -14.98 -30.81
#